data_d2c0cf09d9e6864922247a1a139a815d
#
_entry.id   d2c0cf09d9e6864922247a1a139a815d
#
_cell.length_a   1.000
_cell.length_b   1.000
_cell.length_c   1.000
_cell.angle_alpha   90.00
_cell.angle_beta   90.00
_cell.angle_gamma   90.00
#
_symmetry.space_group_name_H-M   'P 1'
#
loop_
_entity.id
_entity.type
_entity.pdbx_description
1 polymer ?
#
loop_
_entity_poly.entity_id
_entity_poly.type
_entity_poly.pdbx_seq_one_letter_code
_entity_poly.pdbx_strand_id
1 'polypeptide(L)'
;MSLRGARIALRALLANRVRAVLAVLGIVVGVATVIVMMAVGEGAKQEVLGRIRALGTNILIVSAGQIKAVAGRPQVVGNVTTLDLRDARAIGEECPSVARVVPIQSRKLTVKYGTGATNTTVIGISADFPAVRQVRTSSGQFFDAEQVQGSQRVAVVGRTVLANLGAGSSLLGETIRIGNVPFEVVGVLEPRGVNYAGVDEDDQILIPITTALRRLFNLTHLGSLYLQARDERSMELAAREVAALLRERHRLRESQPADFTIQTQADILAAAEATGQTFSLLLGSVAGISLLVGGIGILALMVISVRERTREIGVRRAVGARRQDILFQFVFEAVTLSVVGGLVGMAIGVAGGFVLSYAVGWPTAISSLSMVLAVGVSMGVGVFFGAYPARRAARVDPIVALRAE
;
A
#
# COMPACT_ATOMS: atom_id res chain seq x y z
N MET A 1 25.50 -24.38 29.39
CA MET A 1 25.72 -24.90 28.00
C MET A 1 26.75 -24.01 27.34
N SER A 2 27.88 -24.58 26.95
CA SER A 2 29.15 -23.89 26.87
C SER A 2 29.43 -23.25 25.50
N LEU A 3 30.03 -22.05 25.51
CA LEU A 3 30.72 -21.37 24.37
C LEU A 3 31.62 -22.31 23.52
N ARG A 4 31.96 -23.48 24.07
CA ARG A 4 32.68 -24.56 23.31
C ARG A 4 31.84 -25.15 22.20
N GLY A 5 30.52 -25.33 22.35
CA GLY A 5 29.62 -25.84 21.27
C GLY A 5 29.54 -24.89 20.08
N ALA A 6 29.41 -23.58 20.32
CA ALA A 6 29.38 -22.58 19.25
C ALA A 6 30.70 -22.49 18.47
N ARG A 7 31.86 -22.63 19.16
CA ARG A 7 33.18 -22.66 18.51
C ARG A 7 33.38 -23.92 17.64
N ILE A 8 32.83 -25.05 18.08
CA ILE A 8 32.92 -26.31 17.29
C ILE A 8 32.07 -26.21 16.03
N ALA A 9 30.84 -25.67 16.16
CA ALA A 9 29.95 -25.40 15.02
C ALA A 9 30.58 -24.43 14.01
N LEU A 10 31.23 -23.37 14.50
CA LEU A 10 31.91 -22.39 13.62
C LEU A 10 33.12 -22.99 12.90
N ARG A 11 33.88 -23.84 13.56
CA ARG A 11 35.03 -24.56 12.92
C ARG A 11 34.58 -25.59 11.87
N ALA A 12 33.46 -26.26 12.11
CA ALA A 12 32.87 -27.18 11.14
C ALA A 12 32.40 -26.48 9.86
N LEU A 13 31.85 -25.27 10.00
CA LEU A 13 31.47 -24.38 8.90
C LEU A 13 32.67 -23.98 8.04
N LEU A 14 33.81 -23.72 8.67
CA LEU A 14 35.02 -23.31 7.98
C LEU A 14 35.71 -24.44 7.21
N ALA A 15 35.43 -25.71 7.54
CA ALA A 15 36.00 -26.87 6.86
C ALA A 15 35.38 -27.16 5.48
N ASN A 16 34.06 -26.86 5.29
CA ASN A 16 33.34 -27.05 4.02
C ASN A 16 32.60 -25.77 3.61
N ARG A 17 33.35 -24.70 3.39
CA ARG A 17 32.84 -23.31 3.20
C ARG A 17 31.77 -23.21 2.12
N VAL A 18 31.97 -23.82 0.96
CA VAL A 18 31.03 -23.69 -0.18
C VAL A 18 29.67 -24.29 0.14
N ARG A 19 29.63 -25.47 0.76
CA ARG A 19 28.34 -26.11 1.13
C ARG A 19 27.61 -25.39 2.22
N ALA A 20 28.34 -24.90 3.24
CA ALA A 20 27.76 -24.12 4.33
C ALA A 20 27.17 -22.77 3.82
N VAL A 21 27.91 -22.12 2.94
CA VAL A 21 27.43 -20.86 2.29
C VAL A 21 26.18 -21.12 1.47
N LEU A 22 26.14 -22.17 0.65
CA LEU A 22 24.96 -22.48 -0.17
C LEU A 22 23.74 -22.86 0.66
N ALA A 23 23.89 -23.60 1.75
CA ALA A 23 22.79 -23.94 2.66
C ALA A 23 22.26 -22.72 3.40
N VAL A 24 23.16 -21.85 3.89
CA VAL A 24 22.78 -20.62 4.61
C VAL A 24 22.20 -19.57 3.65
N LEU A 25 22.69 -19.52 2.41
CA LEU A 25 22.23 -18.55 1.40
C LEU A 25 20.71 -18.62 1.17
N GLY A 26 20.13 -19.83 1.13
CA GLY A 26 18.68 -20.00 1.00
C GLY A 26 17.91 -19.38 2.16
N ILE A 27 18.43 -19.50 3.40
CA ILE A 27 17.82 -18.84 4.58
C ILE A 27 18.02 -17.33 4.53
N VAL A 28 19.22 -16.87 4.17
CA VAL A 28 19.54 -15.45 4.03
C VAL A 28 18.59 -14.78 3.04
N VAL A 29 18.43 -15.34 1.86
CA VAL A 29 17.52 -14.83 0.82
C VAL A 29 16.07 -14.87 1.31
N GLY A 30 15.63 -15.99 1.89
CA GLY A 30 14.28 -16.14 2.41
C GLY A 30 13.94 -15.09 3.48
N VAL A 31 14.82 -14.94 4.47
CA VAL A 31 14.63 -13.95 5.56
C VAL A 31 14.72 -12.53 5.03
N ALA A 32 15.67 -12.20 4.16
CA ALA A 32 15.80 -10.89 3.55
C ALA A 32 14.52 -10.52 2.78
N THR A 33 13.97 -11.44 1.98
CA THR A 33 12.73 -11.26 1.23
C THR A 33 11.54 -10.98 2.17
N VAL A 34 11.41 -11.74 3.27
CA VAL A 34 10.36 -11.52 4.26
C VAL A 34 10.44 -10.11 4.85
N ILE A 35 11.63 -9.65 5.24
CA ILE A 35 11.82 -8.34 5.85
C ILE A 35 11.52 -7.22 4.87
N VAL A 36 12.05 -7.29 3.64
CA VAL A 36 11.77 -6.30 2.59
C VAL A 36 10.27 -6.23 2.30
N MET A 37 9.61 -7.38 2.17
CA MET A 37 8.18 -7.48 1.94
C MET A 37 7.37 -6.81 3.06
N MET A 38 7.67 -7.12 4.32
CA MET A 38 6.98 -6.54 5.46
C MET A 38 7.24 -5.03 5.56
N ALA A 39 8.47 -4.57 5.27
CA ALA A 39 8.81 -3.16 5.27
C ALA A 39 8.07 -2.37 4.19
N VAL A 40 7.97 -2.90 2.98
CA VAL A 40 7.20 -2.30 1.87
C VAL A 40 5.71 -2.31 2.18
N GLY A 41 5.17 -3.41 2.70
CA GLY A 41 3.76 -3.53 3.07
C GLY A 41 3.33 -2.53 4.13
N GLU A 42 4.11 -2.41 5.21
CA GLU A 42 3.84 -1.44 6.29
C GLU A 42 4.02 0.01 5.80
N GLY A 43 5.07 0.27 5.00
CA GLY A 43 5.29 1.59 4.42
C GLY A 43 4.14 2.02 3.50
N ALA A 44 3.69 1.13 2.61
CA ALA A 44 2.56 1.38 1.73
C ALA A 44 1.26 1.65 2.54
N LYS A 45 1.03 0.88 3.61
CA LYS A 45 -0.12 1.11 4.51
C LYS A 45 -0.07 2.50 5.14
N GLN A 46 1.08 2.92 5.68
CA GLN A 46 1.24 4.23 6.31
C GLN A 46 1.06 5.37 5.30
N GLU A 47 1.55 5.21 4.09
CA GLU A 47 1.37 6.18 3.03
C GLU A 47 -0.10 6.32 2.61
N VAL A 48 -0.81 5.20 2.40
CA VAL A 48 -2.26 5.21 2.11
C VAL A 48 -3.03 5.90 3.23
N LEU A 49 -2.73 5.58 4.50
CA LEU A 49 -3.33 6.25 5.65
C LEU A 49 -3.07 7.76 5.67
N GLY A 50 -1.83 8.17 5.37
CA GLY A 50 -1.46 9.59 5.26
C GLY A 50 -2.26 10.30 4.17
N ARG A 51 -2.36 9.69 2.99
CA ARG A 51 -3.12 10.23 1.85
C ARG A 51 -4.64 10.25 2.10
N ILE A 52 -5.19 9.25 2.81
CA ILE A 52 -6.60 9.26 3.22
C ILE A 52 -6.88 10.40 4.20
N ARG A 53 -5.99 10.64 5.16
CA ARG A 53 -6.11 11.79 6.07
C ARG A 53 -6.06 13.13 5.32
N ALA A 54 -5.29 13.22 4.25
CA ALA A 54 -5.22 14.40 3.39
C ALA A 54 -6.49 14.64 2.54
N LEU A 55 -7.41 13.65 2.44
CA LEU A 55 -8.71 13.86 1.79
C LEU A 55 -9.60 14.87 2.56
N GLY A 56 -9.33 15.09 3.84
CA GLY A 56 -10.17 15.84 4.77
C GLY A 56 -10.84 14.91 5.78
N THR A 57 -11.40 15.48 6.84
CA THR A 57 -12.08 14.71 7.89
C THR A 57 -13.55 14.49 7.54
N ASN A 58 -14.07 13.29 7.86
CA ASN A 58 -15.49 12.95 7.77
C ASN A 58 -16.09 13.09 6.35
N ILE A 59 -15.35 12.66 5.31
CA ILE A 59 -15.80 12.76 3.92
C ILE A 59 -16.44 11.46 3.45
N LEU A 60 -17.62 11.60 2.83
CA LEU A 60 -18.27 10.56 2.02
C LEU A 60 -18.17 10.97 0.54
N ILE A 61 -17.87 10.03 -0.31
CA ILE A 61 -17.82 10.22 -1.76
C ILE A 61 -19.01 9.48 -2.36
N VAL A 62 -19.93 10.21 -2.98
CA VAL A 62 -21.02 9.64 -3.76
C VAL A 62 -20.64 9.72 -5.23
N SER A 63 -20.53 8.60 -5.89
CA SER A 63 -20.21 8.53 -7.32
C SER A 63 -21.40 8.01 -8.13
N ALA A 64 -21.61 8.58 -9.32
CA ALA A 64 -22.60 8.05 -10.25
C ALA A 64 -22.18 6.67 -10.76
N GLY A 65 -23.16 5.76 -10.89
CA GLY A 65 -22.94 4.38 -11.28
C GLY A 65 -22.50 3.46 -10.13
N GLN A 66 -22.36 2.17 -10.44
CA GLN A 66 -21.87 1.17 -9.49
C GLN A 66 -20.39 0.93 -9.70
N ILE A 67 -19.62 0.92 -8.63
CA ILE A 67 -18.24 0.47 -8.69
C ILE A 67 -18.23 -1.05 -8.46
N LYS A 68 -17.91 -1.82 -9.51
CA LYS A 68 -17.73 -3.27 -9.44
C LYS A 68 -16.29 -3.65 -9.73
N ALA A 69 -15.78 -4.64 -9.01
CA ALA A 69 -14.47 -5.21 -9.33
C ALA A 69 -14.62 -6.13 -10.57
N VAL A 70 -14.12 -5.70 -11.70
CA VAL A 70 -14.04 -6.50 -12.93
C VAL A 70 -12.58 -6.87 -13.15
N ALA A 71 -12.27 -8.17 -13.13
CA ALA A 71 -10.89 -8.68 -13.22
C ALA A 71 -9.92 -8.04 -12.18
N GLY A 72 -10.40 -7.81 -10.96
CA GLY A 72 -9.59 -7.22 -9.87
C GLY A 72 -9.38 -5.70 -9.97
N ARG A 73 -10.00 -5.03 -10.96
CA ARG A 73 -9.95 -3.57 -11.08
C ARG A 73 -11.33 -2.96 -10.81
N PRO A 74 -11.42 -1.89 -10.01
CA PRO A 74 -12.66 -1.17 -9.82
C PRO A 74 -13.08 -0.51 -11.15
N GLN A 75 -14.23 -0.88 -11.67
CA GLN A 75 -14.82 -0.26 -12.85
C GLN A 75 -16.20 0.29 -12.50
N VAL A 76 -16.49 1.48 -13.02
CA VAL A 76 -17.83 2.06 -12.91
C VAL A 76 -18.73 1.37 -13.94
N VAL A 77 -19.76 0.71 -13.45
CA VAL A 77 -20.75 -0.02 -14.26
C VAL A 77 -22.12 0.60 -14.03
N GLY A 78 -22.91 0.74 -15.10
CA GLY A 78 -24.27 1.28 -15.02
C GLY A 78 -24.38 2.70 -15.56
N ASN A 79 -25.50 3.35 -15.27
CA ASN A 79 -25.76 4.70 -15.75
C ASN A 79 -25.00 5.72 -14.87
N VAL A 80 -24.10 6.48 -15.48
CA VAL A 80 -23.26 7.50 -14.84
C VAL A 80 -23.83 8.92 -14.95
N THR A 81 -25.07 9.04 -15.43
CA THR A 81 -25.71 10.36 -15.71
C THR A 81 -26.86 10.68 -14.77
N THR A 82 -27.01 9.92 -13.69
CA THR A 82 -28.16 10.02 -12.76
C THR A 82 -28.02 11.11 -11.71
N LEU A 83 -26.79 11.39 -11.28
CA LEU A 83 -26.53 12.47 -10.29
C LEU A 83 -26.60 13.85 -10.95
N ASP A 84 -27.33 14.77 -10.36
CA ASP A 84 -27.44 16.15 -10.85
C ASP A 84 -27.24 17.21 -9.72
N LEU A 85 -27.26 18.50 -10.09
CA LEU A 85 -27.13 19.59 -9.11
C LEU A 85 -28.34 19.71 -8.16
N ARG A 86 -29.50 19.15 -8.54
CA ARG A 86 -30.70 19.16 -7.67
C ARG A 86 -30.53 18.12 -6.55
N ASP A 87 -29.87 17.00 -6.84
CA ASP A 87 -29.53 16.00 -5.82
C ASP A 87 -28.55 16.56 -4.81
N ALA A 88 -27.54 17.29 -5.28
CA ALA A 88 -26.60 17.97 -4.39
C ALA A 88 -27.30 18.97 -3.45
N ARG A 89 -28.30 19.74 -3.94
CA ARG A 89 -29.07 20.65 -3.11
C ARG A 89 -29.97 19.90 -2.11
N ALA A 90 -30.71 18.91 -2.59
CA ALA A 90 -31.59 18.11 -1.74
C ALA A 90 -30.83 17.45 -0.59
N ILE A 91 -29.64 16.89 -0.85
CA ILE A 91 -28.78 16.33 0.20
C ILE A 91 -28.43 17.42 1.24
N GLY A 92 -28.08 18.62 0.80
CA GLY A 92 -27.74 19.71 1.72
C GLY A 92 -28.92 20.20 2.55
N GLU A 93 -30.15 20.12 2.04
CA GLU A 93 -31.38 20.61 2.68
C GLU A 93 -32.05 19.54 3.54
N GLU A 94 -32.05 18.27 3.09
CA GLU A 94 -32.83 17.17 3.66
C GLU A 94 -32.04 16.17 4.50
N CYS A 95 -30.67 16.18 4.43
CA CYS A 95 -29.82 15.29 5.22
C CYS A 95 -29.16 16.04 6.38
N PRO A 96 -29.72 16.02 7.59
CA PRO A 96 -29.22 16.80 8.73
C PRO A 96 -27.84 16.35 9.22
N SER A 97 -27.43 15.11 8.92
CA SER A 97 -26.09 14.60 9.25
C SER A 97 -25.00 15.09 8.31
N VAL A 98 -25.35 15.72 7.18
CA VAL A 98 -24.42 16.31 6.22
C VAL A 98 -24.23 17.80 6.52
N ALA A 99 -22.96 18.24 6.64
CA ALA A 99 -22.62 19.62 6.91
C ALA A 99 -22.36 20.42 5.63
N ARG A 100 -21.74 19.81 4.63
CA ARG A 100 -21.43 20.44 3.34
C ARG A 100 -21.54 19.47 2.20
N VAL A 101 -21.92 19.98 1.02
CA VAL A 101 -22.06 19.21 -0.22
C VAL A 101 -21.26 19.90 -1.33
N VAL A 102 -20.35 19.19 -1.94
CA VAL A 102 -19.53 19.69 -3.04
C VAL A 102 -19.80 18.86 -4.29
N PRO A 103 -20.55 19.37 -5.26
CA PRO A 103 -20.71 18.75 -6.56
C PRO A 103 -19.43 18.81 -7.36
N ILE A 104 -19.08 17.68 -8.01
CA ILE A 104 -17.85 17.53 -8.77
C ILE A 104 -18.16 16.95 -10.15
N GLN A 105 -17.60 17.60 -11.17
CA GLN A 105 -17.54 17.08 -12.52
C GLN A 105 -16.15 17.34 -13.09
N SER A 106 -15.51 16.31 -13.60
CA SER A 106 -14.15 16.42 -14.15
C SER A 106 -14.08 15.93 -15.59
N ARG A 107 -13.18 16.55 -16.35
CA ARG A 107 -12.86 16.13 -17.71
C ARG A 107 -11.41 16.49 -18.04
N LYS A 108 -10.70 15.61 -18.76
CA LYS A 108 -9.39 15.96 -19.32
C LYS A 108 -9.57 16.82 -20.56
N LEU A 109 -8.92 17.99 -20.57
CA LEU A 109 -8.99 18.94 -21.66
C LEU A 109 -7.62 19.54 -21.96
N THR A 110 -7.44 19.98 -23.19
CA THR A 110 -6.26 20.74 -23.58
C THR A 110 -6.39 22.19 -23.10
N VAL A 111 -5.36 22.65 -22.40
CA VAL A 111 -5.24 24.02 -21.89
C VAL A 111 -4.07 24.69 -22.59
N LYS A 112 -4.26 25.96 -22.98
CA LYS A 112 -3.28 26.75 -23.72
C LYS A 112 -3.03 28.09 -23.04
N TYR A 113 -1.75 28.47 -23.01
CA TYR A 113 -1.30 29.80 -22.60
C TYR A 113 -0.10 30.22 -23.45
N GLY A 114 -0.22 31.36 -24.18
CA GLY A 114 0.78 31.77 -25.15
C GLY A 114 1.05 30.67 -26.18
N THR A 115 2.29 30.20 -26.25
CA THR A 115 2.73 29.08 -27.11
C THR A 115 2.66 27.72 -26.39
N GLY A 116 2.49 27.72 -25.05
CA GLY A 116 2.41 26.49 -24.23
C GLY A 116 1.03 25.83 -24.34
N ALA A 117 1.04 24.48 -24.34
CA ALA A 117 -0.16 23.69 -24.29
C ALA A 117 0.06 22.42 -23.45
N THR A 118 -0.92 22.08 -22.62
CA THR A 118 -0.90 20.85 -21.83
C THR A 118 -2.28 20.19 -21.80
N ASN A 119 -2.32 18.88 -21.59
CA ASN A 119 -3.57 18.14 -21.42
C ASN A 119 -3.72 17.77 -19.94
N THR A 120 -4.61 18.45 -19.25
CA THR A 120 -4.77 18.35 -17.78
C THR A 120 -6.23 18.09 -17.39
N THR A 121 -6.44 17.71 -16.14
CA THR A 121 -7.79 17.48 -15.60
C THR A 121 -8.41 18.79 -15.17
N VAL A 122 -9.52 19.15 -15.79
CA VAL A 122 -10.33 20.31 -15.41
C VAL A 122 -11.50 19.84 -14.57
N ILE A 123 -11.65 20.41 -13.37
CA ILE A 123 -12.63 19.99 -12.37
C ILE A 123 -13.54 21.16 -12.04
N GLY A 124 -14.84 20.98 -12.30
CA GLY A 124 -15.89 21.90 -11.84
C GLY A 124 -16.25 21.58 -10.39
N ILE A 125 -16.23 22.59 -9.53
CA ILE A 125 -16.48 22.49 -8.08
C ILE A 125 -17.32 23.65 -7.56
N SER A 126 -17.88 23.49 -6.34
CA SER A 126 -18.50 24.61 -5.59
C SER A 126 -17.47 25.38 -4.76
N ALA A 127 -17.89 26.53 -4.23
CA ALA A 127 -17.07 27.37 -3.36
C ALA A 127 -16.67 26.70 -2.03
N ASP A 128 -17.40 25.66 -1.59
CA ASP A 128 -17.13 24.91 -0.37
C ASP A 128 -15.98 23.90 -0.49
N PHE A 129 -15.53 23.65 -1.71
CA PHE A 129 -14.47 22.64 -1.97
C PHE A 129 -13.20 22.87 -1.14
N PRO A 130 -12.65 24.09 -0.98
CA PRO A 130 -11.46 24.32 -0.17
C PRO A 130 -11.65 23.91 1.29
N ALA A 131 -12.83 24.16 1.86
CA ALA A 131 -13.13 23.82 3.24
C ALA A 131 -13.29 22.30 3.44
N VAL A 132 -13.93 21.60 2.48
CA VAL A 132 -14.16 20.16 2.54
C VAL A 132 -12.87 19.39 2.30
N ARG A 133 -12.08 19.78 1.29
CA ARG A 133 -10.86 19.09 0.87
C ARG A 133 -9.58 19.64 1.51
N GLN A 134 -9.70 20.64 2.37
CA GLN A 134 -8.58 21.34 3.01
C GLN A 134 -7.52 21.79 1.98
N VAL A 135 -7.99 22.33 0.85
CA VAL A 135 -7.14 22.85 -0.22
C VAL A 135 -6.87 24.33 0.01
N ARG A 136 -5.62 24.75 -0.15
CA ARG A 136 -5.20 26.15 -0.03
C ARG A 136 -4.60 26.64 -1.34
N THR A 137 -4.59 27.97 -1.49
CA THR A 137 -3.87 28.64 -2.57
C THR A 137 -2.52 29.16 -2.06
N SER A 138 -1.47 28.95 -2.85
CA SER A 138 -0.14 29.53 -2.58
C SER A 138 -0.05 31.00 -2.99
N SER A 139 -0.87 31.43 -3.97
CA SER A 139 -1.03 32.81 -4.39
C SER A 139 -2.43 33.06 -4.93
N GLY A 140 -2.91 34.29 -4.83
CA GLY A 140 -4.28 34.66 -5.19
C GLY A 140 -5.31 34.12 -4.19
N GLN A 141 -6.54 33.92 -4.66
CA GLN A 141 -7.65 33.46 -3.83
C GLN A 141 -8.51 32.43 -4.56
N PHE A 142 -9.32 31.70 -3.82
CA PHE A 142 -10.34 30.82 -4.39
C PHE A 142 -11.55 31.64 -4.85
N PHE A 143 -12.31 31.13 -5.80
CA PHE A 143 -13.57 31.74 -6.23
C PHE A 143 -14.67 31.51 -5.18
N ASP A 144 -15.54 32.48 -5.04
CA ASP A 144 -16.63 32.52 -4.08
C ASP A 144 -17.98 31.98 -4.64
N ALA A 145 -19.01 31.97 -3.78
CA ALA A 145 -20.36 31.51 -4.13
C ALA A 145 -21.02 32.37 -5.21
N GLU A 146 -20.79 33.69 -5.24
CA GLU A 146 -21.30 34.57 -6.26
C GLU A 146 -20.73 34.24 -7.65
N GLN A 147 -19.43 34.03 -7.70
CA GLN A 147 -18.75 33.66 -8.94
C GLN A 147 -19.21 32.26 -9.47
N VAL A 148 -19.50 31.33 -8.54
CA VAL A 148 -20.11 30.03 -8.91
C VAL A 148 -21.53 30.25 -9.44
N GLN A 149 -22.41 31.03 -8.76
CA GLN A 149 -23.78 31.27 -9.20
C GLN A 149 -23.79 32.03 -10.52
N GLY A 150 -22.95 33.04 -10.67
CA GLY A 150 -22.83 33.87 -11.88
C GLY A 150 -22.18 33.15 -13.05
N SER A 151 -21.77 31.90 -12.89
CA SER A 151 -21.06 31.12 -13.92
C SER A 151 -19.86 31.88 -14.50
N GLN A 152 -19.08 32.53 -13.62
CA GLN A 152 -17.91 33.31 -14.02
C GLN A 152 -16.79 32.40 -14.58
N ARG A 153 -15.97 32.95 -15.46
CA ARG A 153 -14.88 32.22 -16.13
C ARG A 153 -13.57 32.44 -15.37
N VAL A 154 -13.55 31.97 -14.15
CA VAL A 154 -12.39 32.04 -13.27
C VAL A 154 -11.80 30.64 -13.06
N ALA A 155 -10.49 30.56 -12.84
CA ALA A 155 -9.77 29.30 -12.67
C ALA A 155 -8.75 29.39 -11.55
N VAL A 156 -8.59 28.31 -10.78
CA VAL A 156 -7.48 28.10 -9.85
C VAL A 156 -6.64 26.97 -10.41
N VAL A 157 -5.34 27.20 -10.57
CA VAL A 157 -4.45 26.35 -11.36
C VAL A 157 -3.48 25.62 -10.45
N GLY A 158 -3.28 24.32 -10.69
CA GLY A 158 -2.28 23.50 -9.99
C GLY A 158 -0.86 23.75 -10.48
N ARG A 159 0.12 23.39 -9.67
CA ARG A 159 1.53 23.73 -9.91
C ARG A 159 2.14 22.97 -11.09
N THR A 160 1.79 21.72 -11.28
CA THR A 160 2.22 20.92 -12.44
C THR A 160 1.73 21.53 -13.76
N VAL A 161 0.49 22.07 -13.77
CA VAL A 161 -0.06 22.75 -14.96
C VAL A 161 0.74 24.00 -15.30
N LEU A 162 1.12 24.82 -14.31
CA LEU A 162 1.98 25.98 -14.52
C LEU A 162 3.30 25.61 -15.16
N ALA A 163 3.95 24.58 -14.64
CA ALA A 163 5.22 24.09 -15.16
C ALA A 163 5.08 23.60 -16.62
N ASN A 164 4.02 22.85 -16.92
CA ASN A 164 3.75 22.30 -18.25
C ASN A 164 3.38 23.38 -19.29
N LEU A 165 2.80 24.50 -18.85
CA LEU A 165 2.50 25.64 -19.72
C LEU A 165 3.70 26.56 -19.97
N GLY A 166 4.83 26.32 -19.30
CA GLY A 166 6.02 27.18 -19.38
C GLY A 166 5.82 28.59 -18.78
N ALA A 167 4.89 28.72 -17.86
CA ALA A 167 4.40 30.00 -17.34
C ALA A 167 5.22 30.56 -16.17
N GLY A 168 6.37 29.98 -15.86
CA GLY A 168 7.19 30.39 -14.71
C GLY A 168 6.51 30.11 -13.37
N SER A 169 6.54 31.07 -12.44
CA SER A 169 6.05 30.86 -11.06
C SER A 169 4.59 31.24 -10.84
N SER A 170 3.95 32.02 -11.71
CA SER A 170 2.58 32.49 -11.52
C SER A 170 1.91 32.92 -12.84
N LEU A 171 0.62 32.63 -12.94
CA LEU A 171 -0.29 33.09 -13.99
C LEU A 171 -1.42 33.99 -13.41
N LEU A 172 -1.25 34.50 -12.20
CA LEU A 172 -2.29 35.26 -11.52
C LEU A 172 -2.71 36.49 -12.33
N GLY A 173 -4.03 36.65 -12.59
CA GLY A 173 -4.58 37.71 -13.42
C GLY A 173 -4.48 37.49 -14.93
N GLU A 174 -3.79 36.44 -15.36
CA GLU A 174 -3.64 36.11 -16.78
C GLU A 174 -4.81 35.27 -17.30
N THR A 175 -5.00 35.30 -18.61
CA THR A 175 -6.06 34.51 -19.25
C THR A 175 -5.50 33.26 -19.88
N ILE A 176 -5.99 32.09 -19.45
CA ILE A 176 -5.73 30.79 -20.07
C ILE A 176 -6.91 30.34 -20.91
N ARG A 177 -6.66 29.54 -21.92
CA ARG A 177 -7.72 28.91 -22.73
C ARG A 177 -7.89 27.44 -22.36
N ILE A 178 -9.06 27.10 -21.83
CA ILE A 178 -9.44 25.71 -21.55
C ILE A 178 -10.36 25.24 -22.67
N GLY A 179 -9.87 24.31 -23.51
CA GLY A 179 -10.55 24.03 -24.77
C GLY A 179 -10.65 25.27 -25.64
N ASN A 180 -11.87 25.76 -25.86
CA ASN A 180 -12.12 26.98 -26.62
C ASN A 180 -12.61 28.17 -25.77
N VAL A 181 -12.67 28.01 -24.45
CA VAL A 181 -13.22 29.01 -23.53
C VAL A 181 -12.08 29.71 -22.76
N PRO A 182 -12.02 31.06 -22.76
CA PRO A 182 -11.05 31.80 -21.95
C PRO A 182 -11.47 31.81 -20.47
N PHE A 183 -10.47 31.67 -19.56
CA PHE A 183 -10.63 31.73 -18.11
C PHE A 183 -9.54 32.62 -17.52
N GLU A 184 -9.90 33.50 -16.58
CA GLU A 184 -8.97 34.28 -15.80
C GLU A 184 -8.43 33.45 -14.63
N VAL A 185 -7.12 33.45 -14.43
CA VAL A 185 -6.49 32.74 -13.30
C VAL A 185 -6.55 33.62 -12.06
N VAL A 186 -7.38 33.24 -11.08
CA VAL A 186 -7.57 33.96 -9.82
C VAL A 186 -6.75 33.42 -8.66
N GLY A 187 -6.19 32.21 -8.82
CA GLY A 187 -5.36 31.59 -7.79
C GLY A 187 -4.50 30.45 -8.30
N VAL A 188 -3.48 30.13 -7.52
CA VAL A 188 -2.58 28.98 -7.73
C VAL A 188 -2.63 28.10 -6.50
N LEU A 189 -2.78 26.78 -6.68
CA LEU A 189 -2.86 25.81 -5.59
C LEU A 189 -1.51 25.65 -4.87
N GLU A 190 -1.57 25.37 -3.58
CA GLU A 190 -0.42 24.80 -2.86
C GLU A 190 -0.14 23.41 -3.39
N PRO A 191 1.15 23.00 -3.51
CA PRO A 191 1.51 21.66 -3.98
C PRO A 191 1.01 20.59 -2.99
N ARG A 192 0.37 19.55 -3.52
CA ARG A 192 -0.18 18.42 -2.77
C ARG A 192 0.42 17.08 -3.18
N GLY A 193 1.03 17.03 -4.36
CA GLY A 193 1.59 15.81 -4.91
C GLY A 193 0.54 14.79 -5.33
N VAL A 194 0.88 13.51 -5.21
CA VAL A 194 0.05 12.41 -5.71
C VAL A 194 -0.93 11.91 -4.63
N ASN A 195 -2.21 11.77 -4.98
CA ASN A 195 -3.24 11.29 -4.06
C ASN A 195 -3.20 9.76 -3.87
N TYR A 196 -4.10 9.22 -3.03
CA TYR A 196 -4.19 7.78 -2.72
C TYR A 196 -4.46 6.89 -3.94
N ALA A 197 -5.05 7.43 -5.02
CA ALA A 197 -5.32 6.71 -6.27
C ALA A 197 -4.15 6.81 -7.28
N GLY A 198 -3.03 7.42 -6.90
CA GLY A 198 -1.87 7.60 -7.78
C GLY A 198 -2.03 8.74 -8.80
N VAL A 199 -3.01 9.63 -8.61
CA VAL A 199 -3.26 10.78 -9.49
C VAL A 199 -2.58 12.02 -8.92
N ASP A 200 -1.84 12.74 -9.77
CA ASP A 200 -1.20 14.01 -9.41
C ASP A 200 -2.28 15.10 -9.19
N GLU A 201 -2.44 15.54 -7.93
CA GLU A 201 -3.38 16.62 -7.57
C GLU A 201 -2.85 18.01 -7.97
N ASP A 202 -1.61 18.13 -8.40
CA ASP A 202 -1.03 19.36 -8.90
C ASP A 202 -1.22 19.52 -10.42
N ASP A 203 -1.59 18.42 -11.15
CA ASP A 203 -1.95 18.46 -12.57
C ASP A 203 -3.47 18.62 -12.76
N GLN A 204 -4.03 19.69 -12.20
CA GLN A 204 -5.46 19.99 -12.30
C GLN A 204 -5.75 21.48 -12.34
N ILE A 205 -6.91 21.82 -12.89
CA ILE A 205 -7.48 23.17 -12.88
C ILE A 205 -8.87 23.10 -12.27
N LEU A 206 -9.13 23.94 -11.29
CA LEU A 206 -10.41 24.07 -10.59
C LEU A 206 -11.19 25.27 -11.14
N ILE A 207 -12.44 25.05 -11.54
CA ILE A 207 -13.33 26.08 -12.08
C ILE A 207 -14.72 25.98 -11.42
N PRO A 208 -15.56 27.02 -11.45
CA PRO A 208 -16.92 26.96 -10.95
C PRO A 208 -17.72 25.84 -11.65
N ILE A 209 -18.46 25.04 -10.85
CA ILE A 209 -19.22 23.88 -11.37
C ILE A 209 -20.25 24.30 -12.41
N THR A 210 -20.89 25.43 -12.24
CA THR A 210 -21.89 25.97 -13.16
C THR A 210 -21.28 26.33 -14.50
N THR A 211 -20.08 26.93 -14.50
CA THR A 211 -19.31 27.24 -15.70
C THR A 211 -18.82 25.94 -16.38
N ALA A 212 -18.34 24.98 -15.59
CA ALA A 212 -17.91 23.67 -16.08
C ALA A 212 -19.03 22.98 -16.84
N LEU A 213 -20.20 22.83 -16.22
CA LEU A 213 -21.32 22.11 -16.80
C LEU A 213 -21.89 22.82 -18.03
N ARG A 214 -22.15 24.12 -17.94
CA ARG A 214 -22.88 24.86 -18.98
C ARG A 214 -22.02 25.36 -20.13
N ARG A 215 -20.77 25.76 -19.85
CA ARG A 215 -19.92 26.47 -20.83
C ARG A 215 -18.83 25.59 -21.43
N LEU A 216 -18.34 24.61 -20.68
CA LEU A 216 -17.15 23.86 -21.05
C LEU A 216 -17.46 22.39 -21.40
N PHE A 217 -18.20 21.69 -20.55
CA PHE A 217 -18.48 20.27 -20.74
C PHE A 217 -19.77 20.00 -21.50
N ASN A 218 -20.71 20.94 -21.49
CA ASN A 218 -22.07 20.80 -22.01
C ASN A 218 -22.76 19.54 -21.42
N LEU A 219 -22.78 19.44 -20.11
CA LEU A 219 -23.32 18.31 -19.35
C LEU A 219 -24.38 18.81 -18.35
N THR A 220 -25.34 17.93 -18.05
CA THR A 220 -26.38 18.17 -17.03
C THR A 220 -26.20 17.35 -15.78
N HIS A 221 -25.29 16.37 -15.81
CA HIS A 221 -25.03 15.43 -14.72
C HIS A 221 -23.66 15.66 -14.07
N LEU A 222 -23.51 15.11 -12.89
CA LEU A 222 -22.29 15.16 -12.07
C LEU A 222 -21.62 13.79 -12.08
N GLY A 223 -20.30 13.77 -12.01
CA GLY A 223 -19.54 12.53 -11.82
C GLY A 223 -19.58 12.05 -10.37
N SER A 224 -19.50 12.99 -9.43
CA SER A 224 -19.49 12.67 -8.01
C SER A 224 -19.93 13.86 -7.13
N LEU A 225 -20.26 13.55 -5.87
CA LEU A 225 -20.50 14.51 -4.80
C LEU A 225 -19.52 14.20 -3.67
N TYR A 226 -18.81 15.20 -3.16
CA TYR A 226 -18.09 15.09 -1.90
C TYR A 226 -18.95 15.68 -0.80
N LEU A 227 -19.28 14.87 0.20
CA LEU A 227 -20.12 15.24 1.31
C LEU A 227 -19.27 15.26 2.57
N GLN A 228 -19.38 16.29 3.37
CA GLN A 228 -18.77 16.34 4.68
C GLN A 228 -19.85 16.05 5.73
N ALA A 229 -19.68 14.97 6.48
CA ALA A 229 -20.52 14.72 7.66
C ALA A 229 -20.17 15.71 8.78
N ARG A 230 -21.11 15.97 9.68
CA ARG A 230 -20.91 16.90 10.81
C ARG A 230 -19.79 16.43 11.74
N ASP A 231 -19.76 15.13 12.01
CA ASP A 231 -18.74 14.49 12.85
C ASP A 231 -18.48 13.04 12.37
N GLU A 232 -17.48 12.39 12.93
CA GLU A 232 -17.10 11.03 12.59
C GLU A 232 -18.20 10.00 12.95
N ARG A 233 -18.96 10.25 14.03
CA ARG A 233 -20.02 9.34 14.49
C ARG A 233 -21.26 9.41 13.60
N SER A 234 -21.48 10.54 12.95
CA SER A 234 -22.62 10.73 12.04
C SER A 234 -22.36 10.22 10.61
N MET A 235 -21.15 9.74 10.29
CA MET A 235 -20.81 9.27 8.93
C MET A 235 -21.70 8.13 8.44
N GLU A 236 -21.93 7.12 9.25
CA GLU A 236 -22.84 6.01 8.88
C GLU A 236 -24.29 6.46 8.73
N LEU A 237 -24.75 7.39 9.60
CA LEU A 237 -26.07 7.96 9.52
C LEU A 237 -26.21 8.81 8.25
N ALA A 238 -25.24 9.68 7.98
CA ALA A 238 -25.20 10.47 6.76
C ALA A 238 -25.21 9.59 5.49
N ALA A 239 -24.45 8.49 5.48
CA ALA A 239 -24.46 7.57 4.35
C ALA A 239 -25.85 6.93 4.15
N ARG A 240 -26.54 6.56 5.22
CA ARG A 240 -27.90 6.01 5.16
C ARG A 240 -28.95 7.04 4.73
N GLU A 241 -28.90 8.25 5.28
CA GLU A 241 -29.78 9.37 4.88
C GLU A 241 -29.64 9.69 3.38
N VAL A 242 -28.40 9.83 2.92
CA VAL A 242 -28.09 10.12 1.52
C VAL A 242 -28.52 8.98 0.61
N ALA A 243 -28.29 7.71 1.03
CA ALA A 243 -28.72 6.56 0.26
C ALA A 243 -30.27 6.51 0.13
N ALA A 244 -30.99 6.75 1.21
CA ALA A 244 -32.46 6.76 1.20
C ALA A 244 -33.00 7.87 0.30
N LEU A 245 -32.48 9.09 0.46
CA LEU A 245 -32.91 10.25 -0.33
C LEU A 245 -32.65 10.05 -1.83
N LEU A 246 -31.44 9.59 -2.20
CA LEU A 246 -31.12 9.35 -3.62
C LEU A 246 -31.96 8.23 -4.22
N ARG A 247 -32.23 7.16 -3.48
CA ARG A 247 -33.11 6.09 -3.96
C ARG A 247 -34.53 6.60 -4.23
N GLU A 248 -35.07 7.44 -3.35
CA GLU A 248 -36.37 8.05 -3.52
C GLU A 248 -36.40 8.98 -4.74
N ARG A 249 -35.44 9.89 -4.85
CA ARG A 249 -35.35 10.87 -5.96
C ARG A 249 -35.13 10.20 -7.31
N HIS A 250 -34.31 9.16 -7.37
CA HIS A 250 -34.07 8.37 -8.58
C HIS A 250 -35.19 7.32 -8.83
N ARG A 251 -36.23 7.25 -7.97
CA ARG A 251 -37.36 6.33 -8.07
C ARG A 251 -36.95 4.86 -8.15
N LEU A 252 -35.90 4.49 -7.42
CA LEU A 252 -35.39 3.13 -7.38
C LEU A 252 -36.24 2.27 -6.44
N ARG A 253 -36.74 1.13 -6.93
CA ARG A 253 -37.44 0.13 -6.09
C ARG A 253 -36.45 -0.53 -5.14
N GLU A 254 -36.93 -1.07 -4.02
CA GLU A 254 -36.07 -1.77 -3.06
C GLU A 254 -35.26 -2.93 -3.69
N SER A 255 -35.85 -3.63 -4.65
CA SER A 255 -35.21 -4.73 -5.37
C SER A 255 -34.23 -4.28 -6.46
N GLN A 256 -34.22 -3.00 -6.82
CA GLN A 256 -33.30 -2.47 -7.84
C GLN A 256 -31.94 -2.10 -7.23
N PRO A 257 -30.85 -2.47 -7.89
CA PRO A 257 -29.52 -2.01 -7.47
C PRO A 257 -29.45 -0.49 -7.57
N ALA A 258 -28.74 0.16 -6.63
CA ALA A 258 -28.51 1.58 -6.66
C ALA A 258 -27.73 1.96 -7.93
N ASP A 259 -28.07 3.10 -8.52
CA ASP A 259 -27.36 3.71 -9.66
C ASP A 259 -26.27 4.69 -9.23
N PHE A 260 -25.92 4.64 -7.96
CA PHE A 260 -24.83 5.38 -7.32
C PHE A 260 -24.07 4.47 -6.34
N THR A 261 -22.87 4.89 -5.99
CA THR A 261 -22.05 4.24 -4.94
C THR A 261 -21.67 5.28 -3.90
N ILE A 262 -21.86 4.96 -2.63
CA ILE A 262 -21.38 5.77 -1.51
C ILE A 262 -20.14 5.09 -0.94
N GLN A 263 -19.04 5.80 -0.86
CA GLN A 263 -17.79 5.35 -0.28
C GLN A 263 -17.42 6.21 0.91
N THR A 264 -17.17 5.58 2.04
CA THR A 264 -16.60 6.23 3.22
C THR A 264 -15.08 6.12 3.21
N GLN A 265 -14.40 6.91 4.05
CA GLN A 265 -12.96 6.75 4.26
C GLN A 265 -12.62 5.35 4.79
N ALA A 266 -13.52 4.77 5.63
CA ALA A 266 -13.36 3.41 6.14
C ALA A 266 -13.40 2.36 5.01
N ASP A 267 -14.30 2.52 4.02
CA ASP A 267 -14.39 1.62 2.86
C ASP A 267 -13.12 1.68 2.01
N ILE A 268 -12.58 2.88 1.79
CA ILE A 268 -11.33 3.07 1.03
C ILE A 268 -10.17 2.39 1.77
N LEU A 269 -10.10 2.57 3.08
CA LEU A 269 -9.09 1.92 3.91
C LEU A 269 -9.22 0.40 3.88
N ALA A 270 -10.43 -0.14 4.06
CA ALA A 270 -10.70 -1.57 4.00
C ALA A 270 -10.30 -2.18 2.65
N ALA A 271 -10.60 -1.49 1.54
CA ALA A 271 -10.19 -1.92 0.21
C ALA A 271 -8.65 -1.92 0.02
N ALA A 272 -7.97 -0.90 0.57
CA ALA A 272 -6.50 -0.84 0.56
C ALA A 272 -5.88 -1.95 1.41
N GLU A 273 -6.44 -2.23 2.60
CA GLU A 273 -6.00 -3.32 3.47
C GLU A 273 -6.20 -4.70 2.82
N ALA A 274 -7.36 -4.96 2.20
CA ALA A 274 -7.64 -6.21 1.48
C ALA A 274 -6.64 -6.42 0.32
N THR A 275 -6.32 -5.35 -0.42
CA THR A 275 -5.31 -5.39 -1.47
C THR A 275 -3.93 -5.70 -0.90
N GLY A 276 -3.54 -5.02 0.19
CA GLY A 276 -2.28 -5.25 0.90
C GLY A 276 -2.15 -6.68 1.43
N GLN A 277 -3.22 -7.26 1.98
CA GLN A 277 -3.26 -8.65 2.43
C GLN A 277 -3.03 -9.65 1.29
N THR A 278 -3.64 -9.41 0.12
CA THR A 278 -3.45 -10.24 -1.07
C THR A 278 -1.98 -10.23 -1.52
N PHE A 279 -1.36 -9.04 -1.61
CA PHE A 279 0.06 -8.95 -1.93
C PHE A 279 0.94 -9.60 -0.87
N SER A 280 0.63 -9.42 0.42
CA SER A 280 1.36 -10.06 1.52
C SER A 280 1.29 -11.58 1.44
N LEU A 281 0.14 -12.15 1.07
CA LEU A 281 -0.02 -13.60 0.88
C LEU A 281 0.84 -14.10 -0.29
N LEU A 282 0.80 -13.42 -1.43
CA LEU A 282 1.58 -13.80 -2.61
C LEU A 282 3.09 -13.75 -2.32
N LEU A 283 3.59 -12.64 -1.78
CA LEU A 283 4.99 -12.48 -1.45
C LEU A 283 5.42 -13.41 -0.31
N GLY A 284 4.54 -13.62 0.68
CA GLY A 284 4.76 -14.57 1.77
C GLY A 284 4.90 -16.01 1.26
N SER A 285 4.15 -16.38 0.22
CA SER A 285 4.27 -17.69 -0.43
C SER A 285 5.66 -17.85 -1.08
N VAL A 286 6.15 -16.84 -1.79
CA VAL A 286 7.49 -16.84 -2.40
C VAL A 286 8.59 -16.94 -1.33
N ALA A 287 8.44 -16.16 -0.25
CA ALA A 287 9.37 -16.22 0.88
C ALA A 287 9.34 -17.59 1.58
N GLY A 288 8.15 -18.18 1.75
CA GLY A 288 7.97 -19.52 2.28
C GLY A 288 8.69 -20.58 1.45
N ILE A 289 8.56 -20.53 0.13
CA ILE A 289 9.28 -21.43 -0.79
C ILE A 289 10.79 -21.23 -0.64
N SER A 290 11.28 -20.00 -0.58
CA SER A 290 12.72 -19.71 -0.39
C SER A 290 13.24 -20.26 0.94
N LEU A 291 12.46 -20.14 2.01
CA LEU A 291 12.81 -20.72 3.32
C LEU A 291 12.80 -22.25 3.30
N LEU A 292 11.86 -22.90 2.58
CA LEU A 292 11.84 -24.34 2.39
C LEU A 292 13.10 -24.81 1.66
N VAL A 293 13.49 -24.13 0.58
CA VAL A 293 14.73 -24.45 -0.15
C VAL A 293 15.96 -24.30 0.75
N GLY A 294 16.03 -23.22 1.55
CA GLY A 294 17.08 -23.04 2.54
C GLY A 294 17.08 -24.13 3.62
N GLY A 295 15.90 -24.54 4.09
CA GLY A 295 15.74 -25.64 5.04
C GLY A 295 16.20 -26.99 4.49
N ILE A 296 15.90 -27.30 3.22
CA ILE A 296 16.42 -28.51 2.53
C ILE A 296 17.94 -28.44 2.43
N GLY A 297 18.52 -27.26 2.21
CA GLY A 297 19.96 -27.03 2.24
C GLY A 297 20.58 -27.41 3.60
N ILE A 298 19.93 -26.96 4.71
CA ILE A 298 20.35 -27.35 6.07
C ILE A 298 20.23 -28.87 6.26
N LEU A 299 19.11 -29.46 5.86
CA LEU A 299 18.90 -30.89 5.94
C LEU A 299 20.04 -31.68 5.25
N ALA A 300 20.37 -31.32 4.00
CA ALA A 300 21.42 -31.94 3.22
C ALA A 300 22.80 -31.80 3.91
N LEU A 301 23.12 -30.57 4.39
CA LEU A 301 24.37 -30.30 5.09
C LEU A 301 24.47 -31.11 6.38
N MET A 302 23.42 -31.19 7.16
CA MET A 302 23.38 -31.93 8.41
C MET A 302 23.49 -33.46 8.18
N VAL A 303 22.84 -34.01 7.13
CA VAL A 303 22.96 -35.42 6.78
C VAL A 303 24.40 -35.77 6.41
N ILE A 304 25.07 -34.91 5.65
CA ILE A 304 26.50 -35.12 5.29
C ILE A 304 27.37 -35.01 6.55
N SER A 305 27.16 -33.98 7.39
CA SER A 305 27.91 -33.80 8.64
C SER A 305 27.79 -35.01 9.58
N VAL A 306 26.60 -35.58 9.70
CA VAL A 306 26.36 -36.80 10.48
C VAL A 306 27.15 -37.98 9.91
N ARG A 307 27.19 -38.16 8.57
CA ARG A 307 27.96 -39.22 7.94
C ARG A 307 29.47 -39.07 8.15
N GLU A 308 30.00 -37.86 7.94
CA GLU A 308 31.43 -37.56 8.12
C GLU A 308 31.90 -37.79 9.56
N ARG A 309 30.99 -37.57 10.55
CA ARG A 309 31.26 -37.67 12.00
C ARG A 309 30.72 -38.96 12.64
N THR A 310 30.33 -39.97 11.84
CA THR A 310 29.71 -41.21 12.35
C THR A 310 30.61 -41.91 13.37
N ARG A 311 31.94 -42.00 13.14
CA ARG A 311 32.91 -42.60 14.04
C ARG A 311 33.05 -41.82 15.36
N GLU A 312 33.08 -40.48 15.29
CA GLU A 312 33.12 -39.62 16.47
C GLU A 312 31.86 -39.79 17.34
N ILE A 313 30.67 -39.88 16.71
CA ILE A 313 29.39 -40.12 17.40
C ILE A 313 29.45 -41.52 18.05
N GLY A 314 29.96 -42.52 17.37
CA GLY A 314 30.12 -43.86 17.88
C GLY A 314 31.01 -43.92 19.13
N VAL A 315 32.17 -43.24 19.12
CA VAL A 315 33.07 -43.12 20.27
C VAL A 315 32.37 -42.45 21.45
N ARG A 316 31.70 -41.31 21.23
CA ARG A 316 30.96 -40.59 22.29
C ARG A 316 29.87 -41.49 22.92
N ARG A 317 29.17 -42.25 22.10
CA ARG A 317 28.13 -43.17 22.59
C ARG A 317 28.73 -44.39 23.32
N ALA A 318 29.89 -44.90 22.90
CA ALA A 318 30.59 -45.96 23.57
C ALA A 318 31.11 -45.55 24.97
N VAL A 319 31.46 -44.26 25.13
CA VAL A 319 31.92 -43.66 26.41
C VAL A 319 30.76 -43.23 27.31
N GLY A 320 29.47 -43.44 26.88
CA GLY A 320 28.30 -43.24 27.76
C GLY A 320 27.43 -42.02 27.43
N ALA A 321 27.62 -41.31 26.31
CA ALA A 321 26.77 -40.24 25.92
C ALA A 321 25.33 -40.74 25.62
N ARG A 322 24.30 -40.04 26.16
CA ARG A 322 22.92 -40.38 25.98
C ARG A 322 22.47 -39.99 24.56
N ARG A 323 21.44 -40.66 24.04
CA ARG A 323 20.87 -40.35 22.73
C ARG A 323 20.38 -38.87 22.66
N GLN A 324 19.87 -38.36 23.76
CA GLN A 324 19.40 -36.96 23.86
C GLN A 324 20.56 -35.97 23.74
N ASP A 325 21.75 -36.28 24.26
CA ASP A 325 22.90 -35.38 24.18
C ASP A 325 23.34 -35.17 22.74
N ILE A 326 23.39 -36.28 21.96
CA ILE A 326 23.70 -36.24 20.53
C ILE A 326 22.60 -35.49 19.75
N LEU A 327 21.34 -35.81 20.03
CA LEU A 327 20.20 -35.11 19.39
C LEU A 327 20.24 -33.60 19.62
N PHE A 328 20.37 -33.16 20.89
CA PHE A 328 20.45 -31.74 21.22
C PHE A 328 21.66 -31.06 20.58
N GLN A 329 22.79 -31.72 20.51
CA GLN A 329 24.00 -31.19 19.87
C GLN A 329 23.74 -30.84 18.40
N PHE A 330 23.21 -31.81 17.61
CA PHE A 330 22.96 -31.59 16.20
C PHE A 330 21.79 -30.64 15.92
N VAL A 331 20.72 -30.66 16.72
CA VAL A 331 19.65 -29.65 16.63
C VAL A 331 20.19 -28.26 16.92
N PHE A 332 21.03 -28.13 17.94
CA PHE A 332 21.63 -26.83 18.28
C PHE A 332 22.55 -26.32 17.16
N GLU A 333 23.29 -27.20 16.51
CA GLU A 333 24.13 -26.88 15.33
C GLU A 333 23.28 -26.36 14.17
N ALA A 334 22.16 -27.03 13.85
CA ALA A 334 21.23 -26.61 12.81
C ALA A 334 20.56 -25.26 13.13
N VAL A 335 20.14 -25.06 14.39
CA VAL A 335 19.55 -23.80 14.88
C VAL A 335 20.58 -22.66 14.81
N THR A 336 21.81 -22.91 15.19
CA THR A 336 22.87 -21.90 15.11
C THR A 336 23.10 -21.43 13.69
N LEU A 337 23.14 -22.38 12.72
CA LEU A 337 23.24 -22.08 11.28
C LEU A 337 22.08 -21.22 10.80
N SER A 338 20.87 -21.60 11.19
CA SER A 338 19.65 -20.88 10.78
C SER A 338 19.61 -19.48 11.39
N VAL A 339 19.97 -19.33 12.67
CA VAL A 339 19.99 -18.01 13.33
C VAL A 339 21.05 -17.10 12.72
N VAL A 340 22.25 -17.63 12.43
CA VAL A 340 23.29 -16.85 11.73
C VAL A 340 22.80 -16.44 10.34
N GLY A 341 22.22 -17.35 9.57
CA GLY A 341 21.61 -17.06 8.27
C GLY A 341 20.48 -16.02 8.40
N GLY A 342 19.64 -16.18 9.41
CA GLY A 342 18.55 -15.25 9.72
C GLY A 342 19.04 -13.83 10.06
N LEU A 343 20.09 -13.71 10.89
CA LEU A 343 20.68 -12.41 11.25
C LEU A 343 21.35 -11.73 10.03
N VAL A 344 22.06 -12.49 9.20
CA VAL A 344 22.65 -11.97 7.97
C VAL A 344 21.55 -11.57 6.99
N GLY A 345 20.51 -12.41 6.83
CA GLY A 345 19.35 -12.12 6.01
C GLY A 345 18.59 -10.89 6.51
N MET A 346 18.47 -10.73 7.82
CA MET A 346 17.89 -9.54 8.43
C MET A 346 18.71 -8.27 8.09
N ALA A 347 20.01 -8.30 8.25
CA ALA A 347 20.86 -7.17 7.90
C ALA A 347 20.74 -6.78 6.41
N ILE A 348 20.74 -7.78 5.52
CA ILE A 348 20.57 -7.57 4.07
C ILE A 348 19.15 -7.07 3.76
N GLY A 349 18.12 -7.62 4.39
CA GLY A 349 16.73 -7.19 4.22
C GLY A 349 16.50 -5.75 4.66
N VAL A 350 17.04 -5.36 5.80
CA VAL A 350 17.00 -3.97 6.30
C VAL A 350 17.74 -3.03 5.35
N ALA A 351 18.96 -3.38 4.95
CA ALA A 351 19.72 -2.58 3.98
C ALA A 351 18.98 -2.48 2.63
N GLY A 352 18.38 -3.59 2.15
CA GLY A 352 17.57 -3.62 0.95
C GLY A 352 16.34 -2.70 1.03
N GLY A 353 15.67 -2.67 2.18
CA GLY A 353 14.56 -1.75 2.44
C GLY A 353 14.99 -0.27 2.32
N PHE A 354 16.13 0.09 2.92
CA PHE A 354 16.67 1.45 2.79
C PHE A 354 17.06 1.80 1.35
N VAL A 355 17.68 0.87 0.63
CA VAL A 355 18.03 1.06 -0.79
C VAL A 355 16.78 1.28 -1.65
N LEU A 356 15.72 0.49 -1.45
CA LEU A 356 14.45 0.65 -2.14
C LEU A 356 13.81 2.02 -1.85
N SER A 357 13.82 2.45 -0.59
CA SER A 357 13.29 3.76 -0.21
C SER A 357 14.06 4.90 -0.89
N TYR A 358 15.39 4.83 -0.89
CA TYR A 358 16.23 5.90 -1.43
C TYR A 358 16.29 5.92 -2.97
N ALA A 359 16.44 4.75 -3.61
CA ALA A 359 16.67 4.65 -5.06
C ALA A 359 15.38 4.64 -5.88
N VAL A 360 14.30 4.06 -5.34
CA VAL A 360 13.02 3.87 -6.06
C VAL A 360 11.92 4.78 -5.50
N GLY A 361 12.16 5.40 -4.33
CA GLY A 361 11.16 6.24 -3.66
C GLY A 361 9.99 5.45 -3.07
N TRP A 362 10.13 4.14 -2.87
CA TRP A 362 9.07 3.35 -2.27
C TRP A 362 8.99 3.58 -0.76
N PRO A 363 7.78 3.79 -0.22
CA PRO A 363 7.60 3.94 1.21
C PRO A 363 7.93 2.62 1.90
N THR A 364 8.91 2.64 2.79
CA THR A 364 9.30 1.48 3.59
C THR A 364 9.27 1.82 5.08
N ALA A 365 8.60 1.00 5.86
CA ALA A 365 8.57 1.13 7.32
C ALA A 365 9.02 -0.18 7.95
N ILE A 366 10.16 -0.15 8.65
CA ILE A 366 10.73 -1.33 9.28
C ILE A 366 10.15 -1.44 10.68
N SER A 367 9.40 -2.51 10.93
CA SER A 367 8.81 -2.81 12.24
C SER A 367 9.75 -3.71 13.06
N SER A 368 9.89 -3.43 14.35
CA SER A 368 10.61 -4.33 15.28
C SER A 368 9.98 -5.72 15.34
N LEU A 369 8.65 -5.81 15.18
CA LEU A 369 7.93 -7.09 15.14
C LEU A 369 8.38 -7.94 13.94
N SER A 370 8.59 -7.33 12.76
CA SER A 370 9.09 -8.01 11.56
C SER A 370 10.44 -8.66 11.79
N MET A 371 11.35 -7.97 12.50
CA MET A 371 12.68 -8.48 12.81
C MET A 371 12.61 -9.71 13.74
N VAL A 372 11.78 -9.63 14.79
CA VAL A 372 11.59 -10.75 15.73
C VAL A 372 10.97 -11.95 15.04
N LEU A 373 9.94 -11.74 14.22
CA LEU A 373 9.28 -12.79 13.45
C LEU A 373 10.25 -13.46 12.46
N ALA A 374 11.06 -12.68 11.75
CA ALA A 374 12.02 -13.21 10.78
C ALA A 374 13.06 -14.13 11.43
N VAL A 375 13.61 -13.74 12.58
CA VAL A 375 14.56 -14.59 13.35
C VAL A 375 13.83 -15.79 13.95
N GLY A 376 12.62 -15.63 14.48
CA GLY A 376 11.81 -16.73 15.00
C GLY A 376 11.48 -17.78 13.95
N VAL A 377 11.10 -17.36 12.75
CA VAL A 377 10.83 -18.28 11.62
C VAL A 377 12.11 -18.98 11.17
N SER A 378 13.25 -18.28 11.06
CA SER A 378 14.52 -18.90 10.71
C SER A 378 14.96 -19.96 11.74
N MET A 379 14.76 -19.69 13.02
CA MET A 379 15.00 -20.67 14.10
C MET A 379 14.09 -21.89 13.97
N GLY A 380 12.80 -21.68 13.69
CA GLY A 380 11.81 -22.74 13.45
C GLY A 380 12.22 -23.65 12.28
N VAL A 381 12.69 -23.07 11.18
CA VAL A 381 13.25 -23.80 10.03
C VAL A 381 14.45 -24.66 10.44
N GLY A 382 15.37 -24.10 11.23
CA GLY A 382 16.53 -24.84 11.76
C GLY A 382 16.15 -26.03 12.63
N VAL A 383 15.18 -25.86 13.52
CA VAL A 383 14.67 -26.96 14.35
C VAL A 383 14.00 -28.02 13.50
N PHE A 384 13.11 -27.63 12.57
CA PHE A 384 12.33 -28.55 11.77
C PHE A 384 13.22 -29.42 10.84
N PHE A 385 14.08 -28.77 10.06
CA PHE A 385 14.95 -29.50 9.13
C PHE A 385 16.16 -30.13 9.79
N GLY A 386 16.63 -29.65 10.95
CA GLY A 386 17.69 -30.23 11.75
C GLY A 386 17.28 -31.44 12.58
N ALA A 387 15.98 -31.53 12.95
CA ALA A 387 15.47 -32.61 13.82
C ALA A 387 15.64 -34.03 13.18
N TYR A 388 15.40 -34.17 11.88
CA TYR A 388 15.52 -35.47 11.21
C TYR A 388 16.95 -36.04 11.22
N PRO A 389 17.98 -35.30 10.73
CA PRO A 389 19.37 -35.80 10.78
C PRO A 389 19.86 -35.96 12.21
N ALA A 390 19.46 -35.09 13.15
CA ALA A 390 19.83 -35.22 14.55
C ALA A 390 19.27 -36.51 15.18
N ARG A 391 18.01 -36.86 14.88
CA ARG A 391 17.42 -38.13 15.33
C ARG A 391 18.18 -39.33 14.74
N ARG A 392 18.58 -39.27 13.48
CA ARG A 392 19.36 -40.31 12.82
C ARG A 392 20.75 -40.48 13.45
N ALA A 393 21.44 -39.37 13.73
CA ALA A 393 22.71 -39.36 14.46
C ALA A 393 22.59 -40.00 15.87
N ALA A 394 21.55 -39.68 16.62
CA ALA A 394 21.29 -40.20 17.95
C ALA A 394 20.98 -41.70 18.01
N ARG A 395 20.60 -42.31 16.87
CA ARG A 395 20.29 -43.77 16.74
C ARG A 395 21.44 -44.60 16.21
N VAL A 396 22.59 -44.02 15.88
CA VAL A 396 23.76 -44.74 15.38
C VAL A 396 24.22 -45.77 16.42
N ASP A 397 24.40 -47.01 15.99
CA ASP A 397 24.93 -48.08 16.86
C ASP A 397 26.46 -47.90 17.01
N PRO A 398 26.96 -47.82 18.28
CA PRO A 398 28.38 -47.63 18.53
C PRO A 398 29.28 -48.71 17.86
N ILE A 399 28.80 -49.95 17.81
CA ILE A 399 29.59 -51.06 17.26
C ILE A 399 29.75 -50.91 15.75
N VAL A 400 28.64 -50.55 15.08
CA VAL A 400 28.62 -50.34 13.61
C VAL A 400 29.42 -49.09 13.25
N ALA A 401 29.30 -48.03 14.06
CA ALA A 401 30.00 -46.76 13.83
C ALA A 401 31.52 -46.86 13.96
N LEU A 402 32.02 -47.75 14.82
CA LEU A 402 33.48 -47.99 15.01
C LEU A 402 34.07 -48.88 13.94
N ARG A 403 33.24 -49.68 13.20
CA ARG A 403 33.62 -50.52 12.09
C ARG A 403 33.53 -49.87 10.71
N ALA A 404 32.89 -48.68 10.65
CA ALA A 404 32.78 -47.92 9.41
C ALA A 404 34.15 -47.29 9.09
N GLU A 405 34.73 -47.66 7.94
CA GLU A 405 35.92 -47.05 7.36
C GLU A 405 35.61 -45.66 6.78
#